data_4794ddc20fa745244bb461456d097a8b
#
_entry.id   4794ddc20fa745244bb461456d097a8b
#
_cell.length_a   1.000
_cell.length_b   1.000
_cell.length_c   1.000
_cell.angle_alpha   90.00
_cell.angle_beta   90.00
_cell.angle_gamma   90.00
#
_symmetry.space_group_name_H-M   'P 1'
#
loop_
_entity.id
_entity.type
_entity.pdbx_description
1 polymer ?
#
loop_
_entity_poly.entity_id
_entity_poly.type
_entity_poly.pdbx_seq_one_letter_code
_entity_poly.pdbx_strand_id
1 'polypeptide(L)'
;MTLNPFQACRAALVASLLISTITVAKDANWPRHEIFSGAHVNSATAADYDNDGDQEIIFSAAGQILMFLGPDYQARQVLAIVDSRRKAQCIHSVLHDVDRDGDLDFVGSYVRGLFWLECPGENATTTNWKMHQITDEIYGVHCIRSFDIDRDGKPDLIANDFTDDKGPYSGSICWLKPSLPEATPINWSIIPIAKGTAPGGSHYFDFGDVNGDGRPDFTLGAKGKPFANGNYFAVFYAPEDPAQPWRREFLPGAGRQIGATHAAPADVNGDGKTDILASRGHGDGVIWFEAPHWTQHVIDDDIVFPHATDFGDVDGDGDIDLTTVGYGSKLAAWYENDGTGNFTRHVLSRNQMAYDTMITDLDGDGDKDILVAGQRSENVVWFENPRKAKGDAVFFRFNVE
;
A
#
# COMPACT_ATOMS: atom_id res chain seq x y z
N MET A 1 -5.56 -38.73 -66.46
CA MET A 1 -4.88 -39.75 -65.65
C MET A 1 -3.97 -38.98 -64.70
N THR A 2 -3.97 -39.37 -63.45
CA THR A 2 -3.21 -38.93 -62.29
C THR A 2 -3.90 -37.92 -61.40
N LEU A 3 -4.44 -38.48 -60.34
CA LEU A 3 -5.01 -37.83 -59.16
C LEU A 3 -3.90 -37.29 -58.25
N ASN A 4 -4.12 -36.12 -57.70
CA ASN A 4 -3.29 -35.54 -56.67
C ASN A 4 -4.05 -35.57 -55.31
N PRO A 5 -3.53 -36.18 -54.25
CA PRO A 5 -4.20 -36.18 -52.96
C PRO A 5 -3.70 -35.02 -52.09
N PHE A 6 -4.59 -34.11 -51.73
CA PHE A 6 -4.40 -33.13 -50.67
C PHE A 6 -4.30 -33.82 -49.31
N GLN A 7 -3.15 -33.78 -48.68
CA GLN A 7 -2.97 -34.09 -47.28
C GLN A 7 -3.42 -32.89 -46.42
N ALA A 8 -4.53 -33.06 -45.73
CA ALA A 8 -4.97 -32.14 -44.71
C ALA A 8 -4.19 -32.38 -43.43
N CYS A 9 -3.32 -31.45 -43.08
CA CYS A 9 -2.67 -31.38 -41.78
C CYS A 9 -3.68 -30.81 -40.74
N ARG A 10 -4.26 -31.65 -39.91
CA ARG A 10 -5.05 -31.24 -38.75
C ARG A 10 -4.06 -30.88 -37.64
N ALA A 11 -3.84 -29.58 -37.40
CA ALA A 11 -3.24 -29.09 -36.18
C ALA A 11 -4.26 -29.26 -35.05
N ALA A 12 -3.99 -30.15 -34.11
CA ALA A 12 -4.74 -30.27 -32.88
C ALA A 12 -4.31 -29.10 -31.97
N LEU A 13 -5.19 -28.12 -31.78
CA LEU A 13 -5.04 -27.10 -30.74
C LEU A 13 -5.34 -27.82 -29.41
N VAL A 14 -4.30 -28.10 -28.61
CA VAL A 14 -4.45 -28.50 -27.23
C VAL A 14 -4.68 -27.20 -26.44
N ALA A 15 -5.92 -26.86 -26.19
CA ALA A 15 -6.29 -25.88 -25.21
C ALA A 15 -6.09 -26.55 -23.83
N SER A 16 -4.98 -26.22 -23.15
CA SER A 16 -4.82 -26.53 -21.75
C SER A 16 -5.80 -25.65 -20.98
N LEU A 17 -6.91 -26.24 -20.54
CA LEU A 17 -7.76 -25.66 -19.50
C LEU A 17 -6.92 -25.65 -18.20
N LEU A 18 -6.38 -24.51 -17.82
CA LEU A 18 -5.93 -24.28 -16.47
C LEU A 18 -7.20 -24.23 -15.60
N ILE A 19 -7.54 -25.34 -14.98
CA ILE A 19 -8.54 -25.39 -13.90
C ILE A 19 -7.84 -24.78 -12.70
N SER A 20 -8.08 -23.49 -12.43
CA SER A 20 -7.75 -22.92 -11.14
C SER A 20 -8.61 -23.66 -10.10
N THR A 21 -7.96 -24.42 -9.24
CA THR A 21 -8.61 -25.00 -8.07
C THR A 21 -8.96 -23.86 -7.13
N ILE A 22 -10.23 -23.45 -7.14
CA ILE A 22 -10.76 -22.53 -6.12
C ILE A 22 -10.62 -23.27 -4.78
N THR A 23 -9.61 -22.93 -4.02
CA THR A 23 -9.47 -23.44 -2.65
C THR A 23 -10.58 -22.81 -1.83
N VAL A 24 -11.42 -23.64 -1.22
CA VAL A 24 -12.55 -23.20 -0.39
C VAL A 24 -12.02 -22.29 0.71
N ALA A 25 -12.49 -21.06 0.76
CA ALA A 25 -12.13 -20.10 1.79
C ALA A 25 -12.41 -20.68 3.18
N LYS A 26 -11.38 -20.72 4.00
CA LYS A 26 -11.48 -21.13 5.40
C LYS A 26 -11.65 -19.89 6.26
N ASP A 27 -12.62 -19.87 7.17
CA ASP A 27 -12.72 -18.78 8.13
C ASP A 27 -11.50 -18.87 9.07
N ALA A 28 -10.70 -17.82 9.13
CA ALA A 28 -9.65 -17.67 10.12
C ALA A 28 -10.34 -17.29 11.45
N ASN A 29 -10.15 -18.10 12.47
CA ASN A 29 -10.71 -17.81 13.79
C ASN A 29 -9.76 -16.89 14.59
N TRP A 30 -9.30 -15.81 13.98
CA TRP A 30 -8.46 -14.84 14.64
C TRP A 30 -9.30 -13.99 15.60
N PRO A 31 -8.84 -13.72 16.84
CA PRO A 31 -9.47 -12.74 17.70
C PRO A 31 -9.58 -11.39 16.99
N ARG A 32 -10.75 -10.74 17.11
CA ARG A 32 -11.00 -9.41 16.54
C ARG A 32 -11.14 -8.40 17.67
N HIS A 33 -10.32 -7.40 17.65
CA HIS A 33 -10.32 -6.30 18.62
C HIS A 33 -10.78 -5.02 17.95
N GLU A 34 -11.69 -4.28 18.61
CA GLU A 34 -12.14 -2.97 18.14
C GLU A 34 -11.46 -1.88 18.94
N ILE A 35 -10.66 -1.06 18.25
CA ILE A 35 -9.92 0.05 18.83
C ILE A 35 -10.79 1.30 18.87
N PHE A 36 -11.52 1.55 17.77
CA PHE A 36 -12.32 2.75 17.60
C PHE A 36 -13.60 2.45 16.81
N SER A 37 -14.69 3.18 17.13
CA SER A 37 -15.91 3.17 16.32
C SER A 37 -16.61 4.53 16.35
N GLY A 38 -17.41 4.80 15.31
CA GLY A 38 -18.30 5.96 15.22
C GLY A 38 -17.90 7.04 14.22
N ALA A 39 -16.83 6.85 13.44
CA ALA A 39 -16.49 7.74 12.33
C ALA A 39 -15.72 7.01 11.21
N HIS A 40 -15.75 7.60 10.01
CA HIS A 40 -14.96 7.12 8.88
C HIS A 40 -13.45 7.21 9.17
N VAL A 41 -12.71 6.12 8.90
CA VAL A 41 -11.24 6.07 8.94
C VAL A 41 -10.75 5.51 7.62
N ASN A 42 -9.92 6.27 6.90
CA ASN A 42 -9.42 5.84 5.59
C ASN A 42 -8.09 5.12 5.69
N SER A 43 -7.24 5.51 6.64
CA SER A 43 -5.90 4.95 6.81
C SER A 43 -5.53 4.98 8.28
N ALA A 44 -4.77 3.99 8.72
CA ALA A 44 -4.22 3.89 10.07
C ALA A 44 -2.75 3.46 9.97
N THR A 45 -1.92 4.00 10.88
CA THR A 45 -0.50 3.67 11.01
C THR A 45 -0.20 3.25 12.43
N ALA A 46 0.86 2.45 12.64
CA ALA A 46 1.25 2.01 13.95
C ALA A 46 2.77 2.07 14.13
N ALA A 47 3.22 2.45 15.32
CA ALA A 47 4.60 2.40 15.78
C ALA A 47 4.65 2.45 17.31
N ASP A 48 5.72 1.90 17.90
CA ASP A 48 6.01 1.96 19.33
C ASP A 48 6.64 3.34 19.65
N TYR A 49 5.85 4.25 20.22
CA TYR A 49 6.28 5.62 20.52
C TYR A 49 6.79 5.82 21.95
N ASP A 50 6.47 4.94 22.87
CA ASP A 50 6.94 5.04 24.25
C ASP A 50 7.94 3.96 24.64
N ASN A 51 8.33 3.11 23.68
CA ASN A 51 9.33 2.05 23.78
C ASN A 51 8.97 1.00 24.85
N ASP A 52 7.68 0.69 25.00
CA ASP A 52 7.21 -0.35 25.90
C ASP A 52 7.03 -1.73 25.23
N GLY A 53 7.14 -1.77 23.90
CA GLY A 53 7.07 -2.97 23.08
C GLY A 53 5.74 -3.17 22.36
N ASP A 54 4.70 -2.46 22.77
CA ASP A 54 3.41 -2.42 22.09
C ASP A 54 3.38 -1.27 21.08
N GLN A 55 2.51 -1.31 20.07
CA GLN A 55 2.44 -0.23 19.09
C GLN A 55 1.26 0.70 19.38
N GLU A 56 1.51 2.02 19.33
CA GLU A 56 0.47 3.04 19.26
C GLU A 56 -0.10 3.10 17.85
N ILE A 57 -1.42 3.29 17.77
CA ILE A 57 -2.12 3.38 16.48
C ILE A 57 -2.57 4.82 16.24
N ILE A 58 -2.12 5.40 15.12
CA ILE A 58 -2.48 6.77 14.72
C ILE A 58 -3.35 6.77 13.48
N PHE A 59 -4.46 7.49 13.53
CA PHE A 59 -5.36 7.69 12.40
C PHE A 59 -6.13 9.01 12.47
N SER A 60 -6.75 9.39 11.38
CA SER A 60 -7.62 10.55 11.29
C SER A 60 -9.09 10.14 11.37
N ALA A 61 -9.84 10.74 12.32
CA ALA A 61 -11.27 10.52 12.48
C ALA A 61 -11.98 11.77 12.97
N ALA A 62 -13.18 12.05 12.47
CA ALA A 62 -14.05 13.14 12.91
C ALA A 62 -13.37 14.52 13.01
N GLY A 63 -12.40 14.80 12.14
CA GLY A 63 -11.64 16.07 12.12
C GLY A 63 -10.51 16.15 13.15
N GLN A 64 -10.10 15.03 13.69
CA GLN A 64 -8.98 14.92 14.63
C GLN A 64 -7.96 13.90 14.12
N ILE A 65 -6.70 14.08 14.50
CA ILE A 65 -5.70 13.02 14.45
C ILE A 65 -5.63 12.45 15.85
N LEU A 66 -5.87 11.15 15.95
CA LEU A 66 -5.97 10.42 17.21
C LEU A 66 -4.85 9.40 17.28
N MET A 67 -4.27 9.24 18.47
CA MET A 67 -3.38 8.14 18.84
C MET A 67 -4.08 7.29 19.90
N PHE A 68 -4.06 5.99 19.73
CA PHE A 68 -4.53 5.02 20.71
C PHE A 68 -3.33 4.26 21.24
N LEU A 69 -3.23 4.16 22.56
CA LEU A 69 -2.08 3.60 23.26
C LEU A 69 -2.26 2.10 23.45
N GLY A 70 -1.24 1.32 23.10
CA GLY A 70 -1.17 -0.13 23.32
C GLY A 70 -1.14 -0.49 24.82
N PRO A 71 -1.22 -1.77 25.15
CA PRO A 71 -1.70 -2.89 24.33
C PRO A 71 -3.22 -3.01 24.26
N ASP A 72 -3.95 -2.37 25.20
CA ASP A 72 -5.40 -2.53 25.32
C ASP A 72 -6.23 -1.50 24.53
N TYR A 73 -5.56 -0.47 24.01
CA TYR A 73 -6.14 0.62 23.21
C TYR A 73 -7.33 1.34 23.86
N GLN A 74 -7.41 1.34 25.20
CA GLN A 74 -8.45 2.04 25.96
C GLN A 74 -8.11 3.51 26.17
N ALA A 75 -6.82 3.82 26.31
CA ALA A 75 -6.34 5.18 26.41
C ALA A 75 -6.14 5.79 25.01
N ARG A 76 -6.52 7.06 24.85
CA ARG A 76 -6.31 7.78 23.60
C ARG A 76 -5.88 9.21 23.84
N GLN A 77 -5.14 9.74 22.86
CA GLN A 77 -4.70 11.12 22.81
C GLN A 77 -5.20 11.80 21.52
N VAL A 78 -5.53 13.07 21.59
CA VAL A 78 -5.74 13.93 20.42
C VAL A 78 -4.41 14.57 20.08
N LEU A 79 -3.77 14.16 19.00
CA LEU A 79 -2.51 14.74 18.55
C LEU A 79 -2.71 16.14 17.95
N ALA A 80 -3.74 16.26 17.10
CA ALA A 80 -4.07 17.52 16.46
C ALA A 80 -5.57 17.62 16.12
N ILE A 81 -6.07 18.85 16.02
CA ILE A 81 -7.40 19.14 15.45
C ILE A 81 -7.19 19.66 14.04
N VAL A 82 -7.79 18.99 13.08
CA VAL A 82 -7.70 19.37 11.68
C VAL A 82 -8.89 20.26 11.30
N ASP A 83 -8.63 21.40 10.67
CA ASP A 83 -9.67 22.37 10.32
C ASP A 83 -10.82 21.72 9.52
N SER A 84 -12.01 21.74 10.10
CA SER A 84 -13.24 21.19 9.50
C SER A 84 -13.58 21.78 8.12
N ARG A 85 -13.08 22.99 7.82
CA ARG A 85 -13.24 23.62 6.50
C ARG A 85 -12.42 22.94 5.40
N ARG A 86 -11.36 22.20 5.75
CA ARG A 86 -10.54 21.43 4.81
C ARG A 86 -11.09 20.03 4.52
N LYS A 87 -12.26 19.65 5.08
CA LYS A 87 -12.80 18.28 5.02
C LYS A 87 -11.73 17.27 5.42
N ALA A 88 -11.21 17.44 6.60
CA ALA A 88 -9.99 16.86 7.08
C ALA A 88 -10.17 15.40 7.48
N GLN A 89 -10.28 14.54 6.51
CA GLN A 89 -9.97 13.13 6.65
C GLN A 89 -8.72 12.88 5.81
N CYS A 90 -7.66 12.39 6.44
CA CYS A 90 -6.54 11.86 5.67
C CYS A 90 -7.06 10.74 4.79
N ILE A 91 -6.80 10.82 3.49
CA ILE A 91 -7.06 9.71 2.58
C ILE A 91 -5.98 8.65 2.80
N HIS A 92 -4.75 9.09 2.98
CA HIS A 92 -3.61 8.25 3.26
C HIS A 92 -2.66 8.92 4.26
N SER A 93 -1.95 8.11 5.03
CA SER A 93 -0.94 8.55 5.99
C SER A 93 0.25 7.60 5.99
N VAL A 94 1.40 8.10 6.44
CA VAL A 94 2.63 7.32 6.61
C VAL A 94 3.41 7.89 7.80
N LEU A 95 4.24 7.06 8.42
CA LEU A 95 5.21 7.49 9.42
C LEU A 95 6.55 7.76 8.73
N HIS A 96 7.18 8.88 9.07
CA HIS A 96 8.43 9.32 8.47
C HIS A 96 9.14 10.31 9.39
N ASP A 97 10.42 10.14 9.62
CA ASP A 97 11.26 11.09 10.37
C ASP A 97 11.56 12.29 9.46
N VAL A 98 10.67 13.32 9.52
CA VAL A 98 10.67 14.47 8.59
C VAL A 98 11.82 15.44 8.85
N ASP A 99 12.10 15.71 10.13
CA ASP A 99 13.12 16.68 10.53
C ASP A 99 14.46 16.05 10.91
N ARG A 100 14.53 14.72 10.85
CA ARG A 100 15.73 13.92 11.06
C ARG A 100 16.26 13.99 12.50
N ASP A 101 15.34 14.08 13.45
CA ASP A 101 15.67 14.06 14.87
C ASP A 101 15.71 12.65 15.48
N GLY A 102 15.27 11.64 14.73
CA GLY A 102 15.25 10.22 15.09
C GLY A 102 13.89 9.71 15.54
N ASP A 103 12.90 10.59 15.69
CA ASP A 103 11.54 10.22 16.04
C ASP A 103 10.65 10.13 14.79
N LEU A 104 9.68 9.21 14.79
CA LEU A 104 8.76 9.06 13.66
C LEU A 104 7.63 10.10 13.76
N ASP A 105 7.53 10.94 12.74
CA ASP A 105 6.45 11.89 12.57
C ASP A 105 5.26 11.27 11.84
N PHE A 106 4.07 11.85 12.00
CA PHE A 106 2.89 11.49 11.23
C PHE A 106 2.75 12.40 10.02
N VAL A 107 2.80 11.84 8.82
CA VAL A 107 2.53 12.55 7.56
C VAL A 107 1.17 12.16 7.04
N GLY A 108 0.31 13.15 6.80
CA GLY A 108 -1.05 12.94 6.32
C GLY A 108 -1.39 13.75 5.09
N SER A 109 -2.35 13.23 4.30
CA SER A 109 -2.88 13.92 3.13
C SER A 109 -4.18 14.67 3.45
N TYR A 110 -4.34 15.83 2.80
CA TYR A 110 -5.63 16.50 2.65
C TYR A 110 -6.21 16.26 1.26
N VAL A 111 -7.43 16.71 1.05
CA VAL A 111 -8.01 16.82 -0.31
C VAL A 111 -7.10 17.66 -1.23
N ARG A 112 -6.36 18.61 -0.66
CA ARG A 112 -5.38 19.44 -1.33
C ARG A 112 -4.16 19.60 -0.46
N GLY A 113 -3.08 18.89 -0.82
CA GLY A 113 -1.78 18.98 -0.18
C GLY A 113 -1.53 17.96 0.91
N LEU A 114 -0.39 18.13 1.57
CA LEU A 114 0.12 17.29 2.63
C LEU A 114 0.54 18.15 3.83
N PHE A 115 0.47 17.54 5.00
CA PHE A 115 0.97 18.08 6.25
C PHE A 115 1.72 17.02 7.03
N TRP A 116 2.46 17.45 8.04
CA TRP A 116 3.05 16.54 9.01
C TRP A 116 2.84 17.05 10.43
N LEU A 117 2.83 16.13 11.37
CA LEU A 117 2.80 16.40 12.79
C LEU A 117 4.16 16.02 13.35
N GLU A 118 4.87 17.02 13.91
CA GLU A 118 6.16 16.88 14.56
C GLU A 118 5.99 16.09 15.87
N CYS A 119 6.63 14.94 15.96
CA CYS A 119 6.66 14.12 17.15
C CYS A 119 7.45 14.85 18.26
N PRO A 120 6.92 14.99 19.47
CA PRO A 120 7.64 15.65 20.56
C PRO A 120 8.55 14.70 21.36
N GLY A 121 9.06 13.64 20.75
CA GLY A 121 9.99 12.69 21.35
C GLY A 121 9.41 12.00 22.59
N GLU A 122 10.13 12.02 23.70
CA GLU A 122 9.70 11.39 24.97
C GLU A 122 8.30 11.81 25.46
N ASN A 123 7.72 12.86 24.89
CA ASN A 123 6.37 13.32 25.22
C ASN A 123 5.32 12.93 24.17
N ALA A 124 5.63 12.00 23.25
CA ALA A 124 4.77 11.62 22.13
C ALA A 124 3.38 11.21 22.58
N THR A 125 3.26 10.43 23.66
CA THR A 125 2.01 9.90 24.18
C THR A 125 1.28 10.83 25.17
N THR A 126 1.83 12.02 25.48
CA THR A 126 1.30 12.92 26.52
C THR A 126 0.98 14.34 26.06
N THR A 127 1.50 14.78 24.91
CA THR A 127 1.32 16.15 24.42
C THR A 127 0.76 16.19 23.00
N ASN A 128 0.09 17.29 22.64
CA ASN A 128 -0.35 17.52 21.27
C ASN A 128 0.88 17.74 20.39
N TRP A 129 0.82 17.20 19.18
CA TRP A 129 1.87 17.34 18.20
C TRP A 129 1.70 18.62 17.38
N LYS A 130 2.79 19.22 17.00
CA LYS A 130 2.78 20.47 16.24
C LYS A 130 2.57 20.17 14.75
N MET A 131 1.57 20.83 14.16
CA MET A 131 1.24 20.65 12.75
C MET A 131 2.00 21.61 11.85
N HIS A 132 2.57 21.08 10.77
CA HIS A 132 3.26 21.84 9.73
C HIS A 132 2.68 21.49 8.36
N GLN A 133 2.68 22.46 7.47
CA GLN A 133 2.30 22.24 6.08
C GLN A 133 3.50 21.82 5.26
N ILE A 134 3.37 20.75 4.44
CA ILE A 134 4.37 20.36 3.44
C ILE A 134 4.11 21.09 2.14
N THR A 135 2.93 20.94 1.55
CA THR A 135 2.54 21.59 0.31
C THR A 135 1.02 21.67 0.16
N ASP A 136 0.51 22.60 -0.65
CA ASP A 136 -0.87 22.65 -1.11
C ASP A 136 -0.98 22.59 -2.65
N GLU A 137 0.10 22.20 -3.34
CA GLU A 137 0.18 22.15 -4.80
C GLU A 137 -0.14 20.77 -5.39
N ILE A 138 -0.15 19.70 -4.56
CA ILE A 138 -0.49 18.33 -4.96
C ILE A 138 -1.95 18.05 -4.58
N TYR A 139 -2.72 17.47 -5.49
CA TYR A 139 -4.16 17.32 -5.32
C TYR A 139 -4.58 15.86 -5.18
N GLY A 140 -5.53 15.62 -4.25
CA GLY A 140 -6.19 14.33 -4.08
C GLY A 140 -5.21 13.18 -3.76
N VAL A 141 -4.19 13.45 -2.96
CA VAL A 141 -3.17 12.45 -2.63
C VAL A 141 -3.82 11.18 -2.07
N HIS A 142 -3.64 10.06 -2.77
CA HIS A 142 -4.16 8.75 -2.39
C HIS A 142 -3.07 7.79 -1.90
N CYS A 143 -1.81 8.12 -2.14
CA CYS A 143 -0.68 7.34 -1.67
C CYS A 143 0.48 8.25 -1.27
N ILE A 144 1.04 7.96 -0.12
CA ILE A 144 2.29 8.54 0.38
C ILE A 144 3.20 7.36 0.74
N ARG A 145 4.48 7.43 0.36
CA ARG A 145 5.48 6.44 0.76
C ARG A 145 6.69 7.13 1.37
N SER A 146 7.27 6.46 2.35
CA SER A 146 8.59 6.76 2.92
C SER A 146 9.56 5.74 2.37
N PHE A 147 10.50 6.14 1.51
CA PHE A 147 11.44 5.25 0.84
C PHE A 147 12.68 6.00 0.37
N ASP A 148 13.87 5.43 0.54
CA ASP A 148 15.14 6.03 0.08
C ASP A 148 15.31 5.84 -1.44
N ILE A 149 14.91 6.84 -2.22
CA ILE A 149 14.96 6.75 -3.69
C ILE A 149 16.28 7.21 -4.29
N ASP A 150 17.05 8.05 -3.55
CA ASP A 150 18.35 8.54 -4.02
C ASP A 150 19.53 7.77 -3.41
N ARG A 151 19.24 6.79 -2.55
CA ARG A 151 20.19 5.88 -1.91
C ARG A 151 21.24 6.62 -1.06
N ASP A 152 20.80 7.68 -0.39
CA ASP A 152 21.64 8.41 0.56
C ASP A 152 21.62 7.80 1.98
N GLY A 153 20.89 6.70 2.18
CA GLY A 153 20.71 6.00 3.45
C GLY A 153 19.62 6.61 4.31
N LYS A 154 18.80 7.51 3.77
CA LYS A 154 17.70 8.14 4.50
C LYS A 154 16.43 8.06 3.66
N PRO A 155 15.30 7.65 4.28
CA PRO A 155 14.04 7.64 3.56
C PRO A 155 13.65 9.03 3.06
N ASP A 156 13.10 9.05 1.86
CA ASP A 156 12.47 10.22 1.22
C ASP A 156 10.95 10.11 1.32
N LEU A 157 10.27 11.23 1.12
CA LEU A 157 8.81 11.29 1.09
C LEU A 157 8.32 11.39 -0.35
N ILE A 158 7.48 10.44 -0.77
CA ILE A 158 6.95 10.39 -2.13
C ILE A 158 5.43 10.37 -2.08
N ALA A 159 4.77 11.17 -2.94
CA ALA A 159 3.32 11.24 -3.03
C ALA A 159 2.82 11.33 -4.46
N ASN A 160 1.61 10.82 -4.72
CA ASN A 160 0.94 10.96 -6.01
C ASN A 160 0.06 12.21 -6.07
N ASP A 161 -0.04 12.82 -7.27
CA ASP A 161 -1.18 13.66 -7.62
C ASP A 161 -2.22 12.79 -8.35
N PHE A 162 -3.36 12.57 -7.67
CA PHE A 162 -4.41 11.70 -8.16
C PHE A 162 -5.21 12.30 -9.31
N THR A 163 -5.10 13.60 -9.55
CA THR A 163 -5.90 14.32 -10.53
C THR A 163 -5.22 14.40 -11.89
N ASP A 164 -6.00 14.51 -12.97
CA ASP A 164 -5.46 14.65 -14.31
C ASP A 164 -5.54 16.09 -14.85
N ASP A 165 -6.20 17.01 -14.12
CA ASP A 165 -6.55 18.33 -14.62
C ASP A 165 -6.42 19.46 -13.58
N LYS A 166 -5.79 19.20 -12.43
CA LYS A 166 -5.66 20.17 -11.34
C LYS A 166 -4.22 20.35 -10.88
N GLY A 167 -3.77 21.59 -10.96
CA GLY A 167 -2.45 21.97 -10.47
C GLY A 167 -1.28 21.59 -11.39
N PRO A 168 -0.07 21.94 -10.98
CA PRO A 168 1.15 21.77 -11.80
C PRO A 168 1.64 20.31 -11.85
N TYR A 169 1.16 19.43 -10.97
CA TYR A 169 1.63 18.06 -10.80
C TYR A 169 0.62 17.00 -11.24
N SER A 170 -0.45 17.41 -11.94
CA SER A 170 -1.51 16.50 -12.39
C SER A 170 -0.99 15.24 -13.07
N GLY A 171 -1.47 14.08 -12.62
CA GLY A 171 -1.06 12.76 -13.13
C GLY A 171 0.43 12.46 -12.92
N SER A 172 1.01 12.93 -11.83
CA SER A 172 2.43 12.78 -11.51
C SER A 172 2.64 12.00 -10.21
N ILE A 173 3.82 11.41 -10.08
CA ILE A 173 4.39 10.97 -8.82
C ILE A 173 5.51 11.93 -8.47
N CYS A 174 5.52 12.44 -7.25
CA CYS A 174 6.38 13.52 -6.80
C CYS A 174 7.24 13.11 -5.62
N TRP A 175 8.52 13.34 -5.73
CA TRP A 175 9.47 13.29 -4.63
C TRP A 175 9.45 14.63 -3.89
N LEU A 176 9.18 14.58 -2.59
CA LEU A 176 9.12 15.74 -1.71
C LEU A 176 10.42 15.81 -0.91
N LYS A 177 11.33 16.67 -1.32
CA LYS A 177 12.66 16.80 -0.71
C LYS A 177 12.70 18.00 0.24
N PRO A 178 12.91 17.76 1.55
CA PRO A 178 13.05 18.85 2.52
C PRO A 178 14.38 19.57 2.35
N SER A 179 14.41 20.89 2.62
CA SER A 179 15.66 21.63 2.75
C SER A 179 16.20 21.44 4.18
N LEU A 180 17.12 20.49 4.35
CA LEU A 180 17.77 20.21 5.63
C LEU A 180 19.24 20.71 5.60
N PRO A 181 19.89 20.90 6.79
CA PRO A 181 19.45 20.47 8.12
C PRO A 181 18.94 21.55 9.06
N GLU A 182 18.84 22.84 8.70
CA GLU A 182 18.81 23.87 9.76
C GLU A 182 17.76 24.96 9.55
N ALA A 183 16.85 24.78 8.58
CA ALA A 183 15.82 25.78 8.31
C ALA A 183 14.48 25.43 8.95
N THR A 184 14.17 26.02 10.08
CA THR A 184 12.79 26.06 10.59
C THR A 184 12.13 27.37 10.16
N PRO A 185 11.08 27.38 9.36
CA PRO A 185 10.33 26.22 8.81
C PRO A 185 11.06 25.48 7.69
N ILE A 186 10.83 24.16 7.58
CA ILE A 186 11.34 23.34 6.50
C ILE A 186 10.74 23.80 5.18
N ASN A 187 11.58 24.09 4.19
CA ASN A 187 11.15 24.37 2.84
C ASN A 187 11.21 23.08 2.01
N TRP A 188 10.22 22.87 1.15
CA TRP A 188 10.08 21.66 0.35
C TRP A 188 10.34 21.93 -1.12
N SER A 189 11.13 21.06 -1.76
CA SER A 189 11.25 20.99 -3.21
C SER A 189 10.41 19.83 -3.72
N ILE A 190 9.52 20.10 -4.68
CA ILE A 190 8.67 19.07 -5.29
C ILE A 190 9.28 18.68 -6.63
N ILE A 191 9.79 17.46 -6.73
CA ILE A 191 10.45 16.92 -7.91
C ILE A 191 9.55 15.86 -8.53
N PRO A 192 8.89 16.12 -9.68
CA PRO A 192 8.03 15.14 -10.32
C PRO A 192 8.86 14.06 -11.02
N ILE A 193 8.98 12.88 -10.44
CA ILE A 193 9.71 11.72 -11.00
C ILE A 193 8.94 11.03 -12.14
N ALA A 194 7.61 11.15 -12.14
CA ALA A 194 6.75 10.68 -13.24
C ALA A 194 5.83 11.80 -13.72
N LYS A 195 6.42 12.89 -14.20
CA LYS A 195 5.70 14.14 -14.59
C LYS A 195 4.67 13.89 -15.68
N GLY A 196 3.36 13.91 -15.30
CA GLY A 196 2.26 13.72 -16.25
C GLY A 196 2.26 12.34 -16.93
N THR A 197 3.08 11.40 -16.48
CA THR A 197 3.19 10.05 -17.07
C THR A 197 2.50 8.97 -16.22
N ALA A 198 1.84 9.36 -15.13
CA ALA A 198 1.00 8.50 -14.29
C ALA A 198 -0.49 8.95 -14.30
N PRO A 199 -1.11 9.20 -15.49
CA PRO A 199 -2.49 9.68 -15.58
C PRO A 199 -3.49 8.58 -15.31
N GLY A 200 -4.77 8.94 -15.26
CA GLY A 200 -5.87 7.98 -15.15
C GLY A 200 -6.28 7.66 -13.73
N GLY A 201 -5.96 8.54 -12.79
CA GLY A 201 -6.22 8.36 -11.36
C GLY A 201 -5.26 7.35 -10.77
N SER A 202 -3.95 7.71 -10.78
CA SER A 202 -2.90 6.97 -10.09
C SER A 202 -3.30 6.74 -8.64
N HIS A 203 -3.17 5.50 -8.18
CA HIS A 203 -3.69 5.14 -6.85
C HIS A 203 -2.52 4.79 -5.92
N TYR A 204 -2.37 3.53 -5.53
CA TYR A 204 -1.25 3.10 -4.71
C TYR A 204 -0.06 2.70 -5.57
N PHE A 205 1.13 2.98 -5.06
CA PHE A 205 2.41 2.59 -5.65
C PHE A 205 3.35 2.09 -4.56
N ASP A 206 4.27 1.20 -4.93
CA ASP A 206 5.34 0.72 -4.05
C ASP A 206 6.66 0.59 -4.80
N PHE A 207 7.76 0.55 -4.03
CA PHE A 207 9.11 0.52 -4.52
C PHE A 207 9.77 -0.85 -4.39
N GLY A 208 10.68 -1.16 -5.30
CA GLY A 208 11.55 -2.34 -5.27
C GLY A 208 12.40 -2.42 -6.52
N ASP A 209 13.49 -3.16 -6.48
CA ASP A 209 14.32 -3.40 -7.66
C ASP A 209 13.63 -4.43 -8.58
N VAL A 210 12.88 -3.94 -9.56
CA VAL A 210 12.08 -4.79 -10.46
C VAL A 210 12.93 -5.43 -11.55
N ASN A 211 14.03 -4.78 -11.95
CA ASN A 211 14.84 -5.22 -13.08
C ASN A 211 16.19 -5.82 -12.67
N GLY A 212 16.51 -5.87 -11.36
CA GLY A 212 17.76 -6.41 -10.83
C GLY A 212 18.98 -5.52 -11.05
N ASP A 213 18.81 -4.20 -11.26
CA ASP A 213 19.91 -3.28 -11.52
C ASP A 213 20.42 -2.55 -10.26
N GLY A 214 19.86 -2.86 -9.09
CA GLY A 214 20.22 -2.31 -7.79
C GLY A 214 19.66 -0.91 -7.54
N ARG A 215 18.73 -0.43 -8.36
CA ARG A 215 18.01 0.83 -8.14
C ARG A 215 16.54 0.56 -7.80
N PRO A 216 15.93 1.36 -6.92
CA PRO A 216 14.53 1.17 -6.57
C PRO A 216 13.63 1.71 -7.69
N ASP A 217 13.00 0.79 -8.42
CA ASP A 217 11.90 1.09 -9.35
C ASP A 217 10.60 1.28 -8.55
N PHE A 218 9.53 1.82 -9.17
CA PHE A 218 8.22 1.74 -8.55
C PHE A 218 7.18 1.14 -9.49
N THR A 219 6.19 0.51 -8.90
CA THR A 219 5.01 -0.05 -9.56
C THR A 219 3.77 0.74 -9.18
N LEU A 220 2.79 0.83 -10.08
CA LEU A 220 1.63 1.70 -9.92
C LEU A 220 0.37 1.09 -10.50
N GLY A 221 -0.76 1.24 -9.79
CA GLY A 221 -2.10 1.06 -10.33
C GLY A 221 -2.79 2.39 -10.65
N ALA A 222 -3.49 2.48 -11.80
CA ALA A 222 -4.30 3.63 -12.17
C ALA A 222 -5.73 3.20 -12.51
N LYS A 223 -6.69 3.68 -11.73
CA LYS A 223 -8.04 3.10 -11.66
C LYS A 223 -8.95 3.35 -12.86
N GLY A 224 -8.67 4.37 -13.66
CA GLY A 224 -9.54 4.80 -14.75
C GLY A 224 -10.69 5.69 -14.25
N LYS A 225 -11.92 5.40 -14.62
CA LYS A 225 -13.07 6.29 -14.37
C LYS A 225 -13.05 6.92 -12.98
N PRO A 226 -13.37 8.24 -12.87
CA PRO A 226 -13.83 9.12 -13.95
C PRO A 226 -12.71 9.65 -14.88
N PHE A 227 -11.46 9.32 -14.63
CA PHE A 227 -10.31 9.77 -15.41
C PHE A 227 -10.16 9.00 -16.73
N ALA A 228 -9.64 9.66 -17.75
CA ALA A 228 -9.22 9.01 -18.97
C ALA A 228 -7.86 8.32 -18.78
N ASN A 229 -7.48 7.45 -19.71
CA ASN A 229 -6.14 6.83 -19.77
C ASN A 229 -5.71 6.01 -18.53
N GLY A 230 -6.66 5.56 -17.70
CA GLY A 230 -6.42 4.66 -16.59
C GLY A 230 -6.68 3.19 -16.93
N ASN A 231 -7.03 2.38 -15.93
CA ASN A 231 -7.22 0.93 -16.01
C ASN A 231 -5.94 0.20 -16.44
N TYR A 232 -4.83 0.53 -15.79
CA TYR A 232 -3.55 -0.12 -16.05
C TYR A 232 -2.75 -0.33 -14.75
N PHE A 233 -1.83 -1.28 -14.83
CA PHE A 233 -0.68 -1.36 -13.96
C PHE A 233 0.57 -1.04 -14.77
N ALA A 234 1.58 -0.46 -14.16
CA ALA A 234 2.82 -0.09 -14.81
C ALA A 234 4.01 -0.18 -13.86
N VAL A 235 5.19 -0.42 -14.42
CA VAL A 235 6.49 -0.27 -13.78
C VAL A 235 7.11 1.04 -14.26
N PHE A 236 7.74 1.76 -13.35
CA PHE A 236 8.56 2.94 -13.63
C PHE A 236 9.99 2.65 -13.19
N TYR A 237 10.88 2.54 -14.14
CA TYR A 237 12.28 2.20 -13.90
C TYR A 237 13.10 3.42 -13.55
N ALA A 238 13.83 3.33 -12.44
CA ALA A 238 14.64 4.41 -11.91
C ALA A 238 15.84 4.73 -12.84
N PRO A 239 16.05 6.01 -13.21
CA PRO A 239 17.29 6.43 -13.82
C PRO A 239 18.43 6.44 -12.79
N GLU A 240 19.67 6.67 -13.25
CA GLU A 240 20.83 6.82 -12.36
C GLU A 240 20.68 8.02 -11.40
N ASP A 241 20.16 9.14 -11.90
CA ASP A 241 19.75 10.31 -11.12
C ASP A 241 18.21 10.29 -10.99
N PRO A 242 17.65 10.02 -9.79
CA PRO A 242 16.20 9.88 -9.60
C PRO A 242 15.41 11.17 -9.88
N ALA A 243 16.06 12.32 -9.96
CA ALA A 243 15.42 13.58 -10.36
C ALA A 243 15.14 13.66 -11.87
N GLN A 244 15.70 12.74 -12.66
CA GLN A 244 15.40 12.65 -14.10
C GLN A 244 14.11 11.87 -14.35
N PRO A 245 13.48 12.01 -15.56
CA PRO A 245 12.26 11.29 -15.88
C PRO A 245 12.42 9.77 -15.85
N TRP A 246 11.55 9.09 -15.12
CA TRP A 246 11.54 7.63 -15.03
C TRP A 246 10.86 6.99 -16.25
N ARG A 247 11.44 5.89 -16.76
CA ARG A 247 10.91 5.15 -17.92
C ARG A 247 9.74 4.28 -17.50
N ARG A 248 8.56 4.54 -18.03
CA ARG A 248 7.38 3.73 -17.78
C ARG A 248 7.28 2.53 -18.74
N GLU A 249 6.86 1.39 -18.21
CA GLU A 249 6.42 0.22 -18.95
C GLU A 249 5.05 -0.24 -18.44
N PHE A 250 4.10 -0.43 -19.35
CA PHE A 250 2.80 -0.95 -18.99
C PHE A 250 2.83 -2.47 -18.85
N LEU A 251 2.21 -2.96 -17.79
CA LEU A 251 1.96 -4.39 -17.64
C LEU A 251 0.85 -4.88 -18.59
N PRO A 252 0.77 -6.19 -18.89
CA PRO A 252 -0.21 -6.75 -19.79
C PRO A 252 -1.66 -6.36 -19.44
N GLY A 253 -2.45 -6.12 -20.47
CA GLY A 253 -3.84 -5.72 -20.29
C GLY A 253 -4.06 -4.25 -19.99
N ALA A 254 -3.06 -3.38 -20.14
CA ALA A 254 -3.24 -1.93 -19.96
C ALA A 254 -4.44 -1.39 -20.75
N GLY A 255 -5.22 -0.52 -20.11
CA GLY A 255 -6.53 -0.03 -20.60
C GLY A 255 -7.71 -0.98 -20.32
N ARG A 256 -7.45 -2.22 -19.88
CA ARG A 256 -8.47 -3.24 -19.54
C ARG A 256 -8.37 -3.72 -18.10
N GLN A 257 -7.37 -3.32 -17.34
CA GLN A 257 -7.23 -3.57 -15.90
C GLN A 257 -8.17 -2.65 -15.11
N ILE A 258 -9.48 -2.94 -15.22
CA ILE A 258 -10.54 -2.07 -14.69
C ILE A 258 -10.40 -1.94 -13.19
N GLY A 259 -10.30 -0.69 -12.73
CA GLY A 259 -10.19 -0.38 -11.32
C GLY A 259 -8.83 -0.70 -10.70
N ALA A 260 -7.76 -0.82 -11.51
CA ALA A 260 -6.40 -1.02 -11.04
C ALA A 260 -6.05 -0.03 -9.92
N THR A 261 -5.56 -0.52 -8.78
CA THR A 261 -5.38 0.32 -7.60
C THR A 261 -4.00 0.19 -7.01
N HIS A 262 -3.61 -0.97 -6.54
CA HIS A 262 -2.32 -1.22 -5.92
C HIS A 262 -1.48 -2.15 -6.79
N ALA A 263 -0.19 -1.87 -6.86
CA ALA A 263 0.81 -2.76 -7.43
C ALA A 263 2.08 -2.67 -6.59
N ALA A 264 2.61 -3.81 -6.15
CA ALA A 264 3.79 -3.90 -5.30
C ALA A 264 4.79 -4.96 -5.82
N PRO A 265 6.09 -4.63 -5.85
CA PRO A 265 7.13 -5.59 -6.22
C PRO A 265 7.33 -6.64 -5.11
N ALA A 266 7.39 -7.92 -5.47
CA ALA A 266 7.70 -9.03 -4.57
C ALA A 266 8.17 -10.25 -5.36
N ASP A 267 9.03 -11.10 -4.79
CA ASP A 267 9.28 -12.44 -5.32
C ASP A 267 8.15 -13.36 -4.83
N VAL A 268 7.16 -13.60 -5.68
CA VAL A 268 5.92 -14.31 -5.31
C VAL A 268 6.09 -15.81 -5.35
N ASN A 269 6.95 -16.31 -6.24
CA ASN A 269 7.09 -17.74 -6.50
C ASN A 269 8.45 -18.31 -6.07
N GLY A 270 9.27 -17.52 -5.37
CA GLY A 270 10.56 -17.96 -4.84
C GLY A 270 11.63 -18.21 -5.91
N ASP A 271 11.48 -17.66 -7.13
CA ASP A 271 12.43 -17.89 -8.25
C ASP A 271 13.60 -16.88 -8.27
N GLY A 272 13.62 -15.93 -7.34
CA GLY A 272 14.67 -14.92 -7.19
C GLY A 272 14.51 -13.74 -8.14
N LYS A 273 13.36 -13.61 -8.83
CA LYS A 273 13.01 -12.44 -9.64
C LYS A 273 11.88 -11.67 -8.98
N THR A 274 11.87 -10.39 -9.21
CA THR A 274 10.82 -9.53 -8.69
C THR A 274 9.58 -9.60 -9.56
N ASP A 275 8.52 -10.21 -9.06
CA ASP A 275 7.16 -10.23 -9.59
C ASP A 275 6.39 -8.99 -9.11
N ILE A 276 5.12 -8.87 -9.52
CA ILE A 276 4.27 -7.76 -9.10
C ILE A 276 2.92 -8.27 -8.62
N LEU A 277 2.66 -8.12 -7.31
CA LEU A 277 1.34 -8.31 -6.73
C LEU A 277 0.45 -7.10 -7.03
N ALA A 278 -0.84 -7.32 -7.33
CA ALA A 278 -1.72 -6.24 -7.73
C ALA A 278 -3.19 -6.45 -7.34
N SER A 279 -3.87 -5.34 -7.01
CA SER A 279 -5.29 -5.33 -6.71
C SER A 279 -6.09 -4.40 -7.61
N ARG A 280 -7.37 -4.75 -7.84
CA ARG A 280 -8.32 -3.92 -8.58
C ARG A 280 -9.34 -3.29 -7.63
N GLY A 281 -8.89 -2.36 -6.79
CA GLY A 281 -9.67 -1.78 -5.70
C GLY A 281 -10.91 -0.99 -6.10
N HIS A 282 -11.06 -0.64 -7.38
CA HIS A 282 -12.27 -0.08 -7.98
C HIS A 282 -12.85 -0.99 -9.08
N GLY A 283 -12.49 -2.25 -9.06
CA GLY A 283 -12.95 -3.36 -9.88
C GLY A 283 -13.00 -4.61 -9.03
N ASP A 284 -12.72 -5.77 -9.62
CA ASP A 284 -12.77 -7.05 -8.93
C ASP A 284 -11.43 -7.78 -9.06
N GLY A 285 -11.05 -8.41 -7.96
CA GLY A 285 -9.96 -9.38 -7.92
C GLY A 285 -8.60 -8.87 -7.51
N VAL A 286 -7.81 -9.83 -7.06
CA VAL A 286 -6.39 -9.73 -6.74
C VAL A 286 -5.63 -10.65 -7.70
N ILE A 287 -4.51 -10.18 -8.23
CA ILE A 287 -3.72 -10.84 -9.25
C ILE A 287 -2.23 -10.66 -8.97
N TRP A 288 -1.39 -11.40 -9.68
CA TRP A 288 0.02 -11.08 -9.76
C TRP A 288 0.57 -11.26 -11.18
N PHE A 289 1.69 -10.65 -11.48
CA PHE A 289 2.38 -10.72 -12.76
C PHE A 289 3.75 -11.35 -12.56
N GLU A 290 3.97 -12.49 -13.18
CA GLU A 290 5.22 -13.25 -13.10
C GLU A 290 6.27 -12.69 -14.05
N ALA A 291 7.45 -12.37 -13.48
CA ALA A 291 8.63 -11.95 -14.23
C ALA A 291 9.25 -13.14 -15.02
N PRO A 292 10.01 -12.89 -16.10
CA PRO A 292 10.26 -11.58 -16.73
C PRO A 292 9.24 -11.23 -17.82
N HIS A 293 8.24 -12.06 -18.03
CA HIS A 293 7.30 -11.94 -19.15
C HIS A 293 5.97 -11.31 -18.76
N TRP A 294 5.84 -10.99 -17.50
CA TRP A 294 4.62 -10.42 -16.90
C TRP A 294 3.38 -11.28 -17.17
N THR A 295 3.54 -12.61 -17.05
CA THR A 295 2.40 -13.52 -17.14
C THR A 295 1.43 -13.24 -16.00
N GLN A 296 0.18 -12.91 -16.34
CA GLN A 296 -0.82 -12.60 -15.30
C GLN A 296 -1.41 -13.88 -14.71
N HIS A 297 -1.41 -13.99 -13.41
CA HIS A 297 -2.05 -15.02 -12.61
C HIS A 297 -3.17 -14.41 -11.75
N VAL A 298 -4.21 -15.18 -11.50
CA VAL A 298 -5.33 -14.77 -10.64
C VAL A 298 -5.16 -15.40 -9.27
N ILE A 299 -5.17 -14.57 -8.23
CA ILE A 299 -5.21 -15.03 -6.84
C ILE A 299 -6.65 -15.22 -6.39
N ASP A 300 -7.49 -14.21 -6.59
CA ASP A 300 -8.91 -14.23 -6.24
C ASP A 300 -9.67 -13.29 -7.19
N ASP A 301 -10.67 -13.79 -7.91
CA ASP A 301 -11.53 -13.00 -8.81
C ASP A 301 -12.93 -12.72 -8.24
N ASP A 302 -13.23 -13.23 -7.03
CA ASP A 302 -14.52 -13.05 -6.35
C ASP A 302 -14.53 -11.86 -5.40
N ILE A 303 -13.36 -11.39 -4.94
CA ILE A 303 -13.32 -10.24 -4.04
C ILE A 303 -13.63 -8.95 -4.78
N VAL A 304 -14.66 -8.23 -4.30
CA VAL A 304 -15.17 -7.01 -4.93
C VAL A 304 -14.58 -5.79 -4.26
N PHE A 305 -13.95 -4.92 -5.06
CA PHE A 305 -13.26 -3.69 -4.65
C PHE A 305 -12.21 -3.95 -3.56
N PRO A 306 -11.18 -4.78 -3.80
CA PRO A 306 -10.04 -4.96 -2.90
C PRO A 306 -9.19 -3.68 -2.91
N HIS A 307 -9.58 -2.69 -2.07
CA HIS A 307 -9.12 -1.32 -2.19
C HIS A 307 -7.65 -1.14 -1.80
N ALA A 308 -7.27 -1.63 -0.64
CA ALA A 308 -5.89 -1.67 -0.20
C ALA A 308 -5.42 -3.12 -0.05
N THR A 309 -4.14 -3.31 -0.23
CA THR A 309 -3.42 -4.56 0.03
C THR A 309 -2.14 -4.21 0.77
N ASP A 310 -1.72 -5.10 1.66
CA ASP A 310 -0.41 -5.06 2.27
C ASP A 310 0.25 -6.43 2.15
N PHE A 311 1.56 -6.51 2.19
CA PHE A 311 2.34 -7.68 1.85
C PHE A 311 3.37 -7.98 2.93
N GLY A 312 3.54 -9.24 3.28
CA GLY A 312 4.51 -9.67 4.27
C GLY A 312 4.34 -11.14 4.60
N ASP A 313 5.30 -11.71 5.30
CA ASP A 313 5.25 -13.05 5.84
C ASP A 313 4.33 -13.03 7.08
N VAL A 314 3.06 -13.42 6.90
CA VAL A 314 2.03 -13.36 7.94
C VAL A 314 2.11 -14.59 8.86
N ASP A 315 2.52 -15.73 8.31
CA ASP A 315 2.50 -16.98 9.04
C ASP A 315 3.89 -17.47 9.48
N GLY A 316 4.95 -16.75 9.15
CA GLY A 316 6.31 -17.02 9.61
C GLY A 316 6.99 -18.16 8.86
N ASP A 317 6.56 -18.45 7.61
CA ASP A 317 7.15 -19.51 6.80
C ASP A 317 8.23 -19.02 5.80
N GLY A 318 8.35 -17.69 5.62
CA GLY A 318 9.34 -17.02 4.81
C GLY A 318 8.85 -16.61 3.44
N ASP A 319 7.61 -16.93 3.08
CA ASP A 319 7.00 -16.58 1.80
C ASP A 319 6.20 -15.27 1.92
N ILE A 320 5.98 -14.59 0.78
CA ILE A 320 5.23 -13.33 0.79
C ILE A 320 3.74 -13.60 0.68
N ASP A 321 3.04 -13.38 1.77
CA ASP A 321 1.59 -13.37 1.86
C ASP A 321 1.03 -11.98 1.51
N LEU A 322 -0.28 -11.91 1.40
CA LEU A 322 -0.97 -10.64 1.25
C LEU A 322 -2.20 -10.54 2.16
N THR A 323 -2.49 -9.34 2.65
CA THR A 323 -3.80 -9.00 3.21
C THR A 323 -4.54 -8.03 2.32
N THR A 324 -5.87 -8.13 2.29
CA THR A 324 -6.70 -7.16 1.57
C THR A 324 -8.09 -7.00 2.20
N VAL A 325 -8.69 -5.86 1.90
CA VAL A 325 -10.02 -5.48 2.38
C VAL A 325 -10.93 -5.20 1.18
N GLY A 326 -11.91 -6.07 0.98
CA GLY A 326 -12.89 -5.96 -0.08
C GLY A 326 -14.04 -5.04 0.30
N TYR A 327 -13.92 -3.77 -0.05
CA TYR A 327 -14.93 -2.76 0.24
C TYR A 327 -16.34 -3.13 -0.28
N GLY A 328 -16.44 -3.69 -1.49
CA GLY A 328 -17.69 -4.13 -2.09
C GLY A 328 -18.20 -5.44 -1.50
N SER A 329 -17.33 -6.40 -1.27
CA SER A 329 -17.67 -7.72 -0.70
C SER A 329 -17.79 -7.68 0.83
N LYS A 330 -17.43 -6.58 1.50
CA LYS A 330 -17.39 -6.43 2.96
C LYS A 330 -16.46 -7.43 3.64
N LEU A 331 -15.38 -7.77 2.97
CA LEU A 331 -14.48 -8.83 3.36
C LEU A 331 -13.15 -8.26 3.86
N ALA A 332 -12.66 -8.74 4.98
CA ALA A 332 -11.25 -8.67 5.34
C ALA A 332 -10.68 -10.08 5.27
N ALA A 333 -9.57 -10.24 4.59
CA ALA A 333 -8.94 -11.54 4.38
C ALA A 333 -7.43 -11.40 4.23
N TRP A 334 -6.72 -12.47 4.58
CA TRP A 334 -5.36 -12.66 4.18
C TRP A 334 -5.24 -13.90 3.28
N TYR A 335 -4.20 -13.97 2.49
CA TYR A 335 -3.96 -15.02 1.52
C TYR A 335 -2.57 -15.58 1.76
N GLU A 336 -2.54 -16.81 2.28
CA GLU A 336 -1.34 -17.60 2.52
C GLU A 336 -0.77 -18.06 1.18
N ASN A 337 0.46 -17.67 0.89
CA ASN A 337 1.23 -18.14 -0.26
C ASN A 337 1.97 -19.43 0.13
N ASP A 338 2.09 -20.37 -0.77
CA ASP A 338 2.85 -21.60 -0.57
C ASP A 338 4.31 -21.51 -1.09
N GLY A 339 4.81 -20.30 -1.34
CA GLY A 339 6.12 -20.01 -1.90
C GLY A 339 6.27 -20.33 -3.39
N THR A 340 5.19 -20.75 -4.04
CA THR A 340 5.18 -21.06 -5.48
C THR A 340 4.16 -20.24 -6.26
N GLY A 341 3.57 -19.23 -5.61
CA GLY A 341 2.55 -18.36 -6.21
C GLY A 341 1.13 -18.92 -6.17
N ASN A 342 0.88 -19.98 -5.39
CA ASN A 342 -0.48 -20.46 -5.13
C ASN A 342 -0.96 -19.92 -3.78
N PHE A 343 -2.14 -19.33 -3.76
CA PHE A 343 -2.67 -18.65 -2.59
C PHE A 343 -3.90 -19.36 -2.00
N THR A 344 -3.94 -19.43 -0.67
CA THR A 344 -5.10 -19.91 0.10
C THR A 344 -5.75 -18.75 0.82
N ARG A 345 -7.03 -18.47 0.56
CA ARG A 345 -7.77 -17.39 1.20
C ARG A 345 -8.22 -17.76 2.62
N HIS A 346 -7.84 -16.95 3.60
CA HIS A 346 -8.29 -16.99 4.98
C HIS A 346 -9.15 -15.78 5.30
N VAL A 347 -10.41 -16.00 5.65
CA VAL A 347 -11.37 -14.93 5.92
C VAL A 347 -11.29 -14.51 7.38
N LEU A 348 -10.94 -13.25 7.63
CA LEU A 348 -10.90 -12.63 8.95
C LEU A 348 -12.26 -12.04 9.34
N SER A 349 -12.96 -11.42 8.40
CA SER A 349 -14.30 -10.85 8.63
C SER A 349 -15.14 -10.84 7.37
N ARG A 350 -16.43 -11.09 7.51
CA ARG A 350 -17.45 -10.98 6.44
C ARG A 350 -18.34 -9.73 6.61
N ASN A 351 -17.96 -8.82 7.49
CA ASN A 351 -18.67 -7.58 7.74
C ASN A 351 -17.74 -6.40 8.01
N GLN A 352 -16.70 -6.26 7.16
CA GLN A 352 -15.73 -5.18 7.26
C GLN A 352 -15.63 -4.44 5.91
N MET A 353 -16.24 -3.25 5.85
CA MET A 353 -16.16 -2.36 4.69
C MET A 353 -15.00 -1.37 4.93
N ALA A 354 -13.80 -1.80 4.60
CA ALA A 354 -12.58 -1.07 4.91
C ALA A 354 -11.92 -0.47 3.68
N TYR A 355 -11.02 0.47 3.91
CA TYR A 355 -10.33 1.22 2.88
C TYR A 355 -8.82 0.98 2.92
N ASP A 356 -8.27 0.62 4.09
CA ASP A 356 -6.85 0.38 4.30
C ASP A 356 -6.61 -0.81 5.24
N THR A 357 -5.45 -1.44 5.08
CA THR A 357 -4.99 -2.57 5.89
C THR A 357 -3.48 -2.53 6.02
N MET A 358 -2.96 -3.02 7.14
CA MET A 358 -1.53 -3.04 7.45
C MET A 358 -1.18 -4.35 8.18
N ILE A 359 -0.07 -4.97 7.80
CA ILE A 359 0.55 -6.11 8.46
C ILE A 359 1.60 -5.58 9.44
N THR A 360 1.45 -5.84 10.73
CA THR A 360 2.41 -5.41 11.76
C THR A 360 2.22 -6.24 13.02
N ASP A 361 3.22 -6.27 13.88
CA ASP A 361 3.16 -6.88 15.21
C ASP A 361 2.62 -5.83 16.18
N LEU A 362 1.34 -5.90 16.53
CA LEU A 362 0.66 -4.85 17.31
C LEU A 362 0.81 -5.00 18.80
N ASP A 363 0.91 -6.25 19.31
CA ASP A 363 0.98 -6.55 20.72
C ASP A 363 2.39 -7.00 21.20
N GLY A 364 3.37 -6.92 20.29
CA GLY A 364 4.77 -7.16 20.62
C GLY A 364 5.11 -8.64 20.88
N ASP A 365 4.23 -9.59 20.50
CA ASP A 365 4.44 -11.02 20.76
C ASP A 365 5.33 -11.71 19.71
N GLY A 366 5.67 -10.99 18.62
CA GLY A 366 6.63 -11.36 17.59
C GLY A 366 5.99 -11.97 16.34
N ASP A 367 4.69 -12.19 16.31
CA ASP A 367 3.99 -12.57 15.09
C ASP A 367 3.33 -11.35 14.38
N LYS A 368 2.75 -11.55 13.20
CA LYS A 368 2.18 -10.45 12.41
C LYS A 368 0.68 -10.44 12.49
N ASP A 369 0.16 -9.33 13.00
CA ASP A 369 -1.26 -9.01 13.05
C ASP A 369 -1.73 -8.25 11.82
N ILE A 370 -3.04 -8.08 11.70
CA ILE A 370 -3.65 -7.33 10.61
C ILE A 370 -4.50 -6.20 11.17
N LEU A 371 -4.01 -4.96 11.00
CA LEU A 371 -4.74 -3.72 11.30
C LEU A 371 -5.61 -3.33 10.11
N VAL A 372 -6.84 -2.86 10.39
CA VAL A 372 -7.82 -2.50 9.35
C VAL A 372 -8.50 -1.17 9.66
N ALA A 373 -8.40 -0.23 8.72
CA ALA A 373 -9.13 1.04 8.75
C ALA A 373 -10.47 0.94 8.01
N GLY A 374 -11.56 0.88 8.77
CA GLY A 374 -12.91 0.63 8.29
C GLY A 374 -13.66 1.88 7.86
N GLN A 375 -13.46 2.35 6.63
CA GLN A 375 -14.08 3.58 6.15
C GLN A 375 -15.60 3.57 6.29
N ARG A 376 -16.31 2.57 5.76
CA ARG A 376 -17.76 2.46 5.83
C ARG A 376 -18.25 1.63 7.01
N SER A 377 -17.36 0.85 7.61
CA SER A 377 -17.62 0.22 8.89
C SER A 377 -17.48 1.20 10.04
N GLU A 378 -16.93 2.41 9.77
CA GLU A 378 -16.77 3.51 10.72
C GLU A 378 -15.99 3.07 11.98
N ASN A 379 -14.95 2.28 11.79
CA ASN A 379 -14.15 1.70 12.87
C ASN A 379 -12.67 1.58 12.52
N VAL A 380 -11.87 1.31 13.54
CA VAL A 380 -10.53 0.72 13.41
C VAL A 380 -10.53 -0.56 14.22
N VAL A 381 -10.12 -1.63 13.58
CA VAL A 381 -10.04 -2.96 14.19
C VAL A 381 -8.72 -3.61 13.86
N TRP A 382 -8.29 -4.55 14.69
CA TRP A 382 -7.20 -5.44 14.35
C TRP A 382 -7.58 -6.90 14.60
N PHE A 383 -6.91 -7.79 13.89
CA PHE A 383 -7.06 -9.21 14.01
C PHE A 383 -5.75 -9.76 14.53
N GLU A 384 -5.79 -10.28 15.75
CA GLU A 384 -4.66 -10.88 16.46
C GLU A 384 -4.33 -12.23 15.82
N ASN A 385 -3.08 -12.40 15.40
CA ASN A 385 -2.61 -13.66 14.88
C ASN A 385 -2.46 -14.67 16.04
N PRO A 386 -3.15 -15.80 16.02
CA PRO A 386 -3.07 -16.76 17.12
C PRO A 386 -1.82 -17.64 17.06
N ARG A 387 -0.94 -17.46 16.10
CA ARG A 387 0.31 -18.19 15.97
C ARG A 387 1.35 -17.51 16.85
N LYS A 388 2.04 -18.28 17.70
CA LYS A 388 3.22 -17.77 18.39
C LYS A 388 4.41 -17.86 17.45
N ALA A 389 5.16 -16.77 17.32
CA ALA A 389 6.36 -16.70 16.51
C ALA A 389 7.26 -17.92 16.79
N LYS A 390 7.60 -18.67 15.75
CA LYS A 390 8.67 -19.67 15.81
C LYS A 390 9.96 -18.89 15.73
N GLY A 391 10.65 -18.71 16.87
CA GLY A 391 11.83 -17.90 17.12
C GLY A 391 12.66 -17.54 15.88
N ASP A 392 13.02 -16.27 15.82
CA ASP A 392 13.79 -15.57 14.78
C ASP A 392 12.99 -15.23 13.50
N ALA A 393 12.00 -14.33 13.64
CA ALA A 393 11.39 -13.67 12.50
C ALA A 393 12.45 -12.81 11.75
N VAL A 394 12.79 -13.20 10.53
CA VAL A 394 13.58 -12.36 9.63
C VAL A 394 12.69 -11.22 9.18
N PHE A 395 12.95 -10.04 9.70
CA PHE A 395 12.22 -8.83 9.34
C PHE A 395 12.53 -8.44 7.89
N PHE A 396 11.65 -8.75 6.96
CA PHE A 396 11.63 -8.11 5.65
C PHE A 396 10.77 -6.84 5.68
N ARG A 397 11.09 -5.90 6.57
CA ARG A 397 10.97 -4.51 6.18
C ARG A 397 12.18 -4.23 5.31
N PHE A 398 12.02 -3.57 4.18
CA PHE A 398 13.14 -2.90 3.54
C PHE A 398 13.65 -1.85 4.54
N ASN A 399 14.41 -2.32 5.55
CA ASN A 399 15.19 -1.46 6.38
C ASN A 399 16.35 -1.04 5.50
N VAL A 400 16.32 0.21 5.11
CA VAL A 400 17.49 0.91 4.63
C VAL A 400 18.46 0.93 5.82
N GLU A 401 19.49 0.06 5.83
CA GLU A 401 20.72 0.32 6.54
C GLU A 401 21.54 1.35 5.77
#